data_3d055c60ff41d460fe02b36ceb0cfa88
#
_entry.id   3d055c60ff41d460fe02b36ceb0cfa88
#
_cell.length_a   1.000
_cell.length_b   1.000
_cell.length_c   1.000
_cell.angle_alpha   90.00
_cell.angle_beta   90.00
_cell.angle_gamma   90.00
#
_symmetry.space_group_name_H-M   'P 1'
#
loop_
_entity.id
_entity.type
_entity.pdbx_description
1 polymer ?
#
loop_
_entity_poly.entity_id
_entity_poly.type
_entity_poly.pdbx_seq_one_letter_code
_entity_poly.pdbx_strand_id
1 'polypeptide(L)'
;MEKHQIADGIVLYMFEPRPDRHYGYNITALIENGKAMLIDTAFEEHAQQVYEDLTSQGIAIEGVILTHFHADHIYGLKALPEVPIYGSAHYQVTLDMWTDPGDHPCFTPDIVFDEPLHLPFGSFELTLFSFPGHAHCSALVLINGQYAHIGDELMFTNGGEAILPSVDSGQYVARHRDSLDKLRKYGDYALIPSHGPIISGREAIERAIANRIAYFEAILVSEQPLSYDEAVQNCDGPFLHQEWHHNVYRS
;
A
#
# COMPACT_ATOMS: atom_id res chain seq x y z
N MET A 1 -6.89 -2.34 -17.47
CA MET A 1 -5.53 -2.00 -16.95
C MET A 1 -5.01 -0.77 -17.68
N GLU A 2 -4.64 0.25 -16.95
CA GLU A 2 -3.89 1.40 -17.47
C GLU A 2 -2.41 1.26 -17.09
N LYS A 3 -1.51 1.72 -17.96
CA LYS A 3 -0.08 1.62 -17.77
C LYS A 3 0.55 3.00 -17.81
N HIS A 4 1.17 3.44 -16.71
CA HIS A 4 1.75 4.76 -16.57
C HIS A 4 3.27 4.64 -16.36
N GLN A 5 4.05 5.23 -17.26
CA GLN A 5 5.49 5.39 -17.07
C GLN A 5 5.72 6.55 -16.10
N ILE A 6 6.20 6.25 -14.88
CA ILE A 6 6.42 7.23 -13.82
C ILE A 6 7.78 7.90 -13.98
N ALA A 7 8.79 7.07 -14.24
CA ALA A 7 10.16 7.47 -14.51
C ALA A 7 10.85 6.39 -15.35
N ASP A 8 12.10 6.59 -15.70
CA ASP A 8 12.86 5.55 -16.40
C ASP A 8 12.89 4.27 -15.56
N GLY A 9 12.41 3.18 -16.15
CA GLY A 9 12.29 1.89 -15.49
C GLY A 9 11.22 1.78 -14.38
N ILE A 10 10.43 2.82 -14.05
CA ILE A 10 9.35 2.72 -13.07
C ILE A 10 8.00 2.79 -13.80
N VAL A 11 7.23 1.72 -13.72
CA VAL A 11 5.91 1.59 -14.34
C VAL A 11 4.86 1.31 -13.27
N LEU A 12 3.77 2.08 -13.29
CA LEU A 12 2.59 1.86 -12.47
C LEU A 12 1.48 1.25 -13.35
N TYR A 13 1.03 0.06 -13.00
CA TYR A 13 -0.15 -0.57 -13.56
C TYR A 13 -1.34 -0.26 -12.67
N MET A 14 -2.31 0.48 -13.19
CA MET A 14 -3.53 0.84 -12.47
C MET A 14 -4.71 0.02 -13.01
N PHE A 15 -5.46 -0.57 -12.11
CA PHE A 15 -6.65 -1.36 -12.40
C PHE A 15 -7.89 -0.65 -11.90
N GLU A 16 -9.01 -0.90 -12.58
CA GLU A 16 -10.31 -0.39 -12.18
C GLU A 16 -10.79 -1.00 -10.85
N PRO A 17 -11.62 -0.28 -10.10
CA PRO A 17 -12.26 -0.81 -8.90
C PRO A 17 -13.07 -2.08 -9.18
N ARG A 18 -13.10 -3.01 -8.24
CA ARG A 18 -14.09 -4.07 -8.20
C ARG A 18 -15.49 -3.48 -7.92
N PRO A 19 -16.58 -4.18 -8.30
CA PRO A 19 -17.94 -3.61 -8.19
C PRO A 19 -18.37 -3.15 -6.80
N ASP A 20 -17.75 -3.68 -5.75
CA ASP A 20 -18.03 -3.37 -4.34
C ASP A 20 -17.04 -2.38 -3.71
N ARG A 21 -16.17 -1.77 -4.52
CA ARG A 21 -15.13 -0.83 -4.09
C ARG A 21 -15.17 0.45 -4.90
N HIS A 22 -14.70 1.55 -4.29
CA HIS A 22 -14.50 2.84 -4.96
C HIS A 22 -13.04 3.09 -5.37
N TYR A 23 -12.12 2.22 -4.97
CA TYR A 23 -10.70 2.32 -5.29
C TYR A 23 -10.26 1.16 -6.19
N GLY A 24 -9.36 1.46 -7.11
CA GLY A 24 -8.68 0.48 -7.94
C GLY A 24 -7.45 -0.10 -7.26
N TYR A 25 -6.66 -0.85 -8.00
CA TYR A 25 -5.49 -1.56 -7.48
C TYR A 25 -4.27 -1.19 -8.31
N ASN A 26 -3.16 -0.98 -7.64
CA ASN A 26 -1.90 -0.65 -8.29
C ASN A 26 -0.89 -1.78 -8.12
N ILE A 27 -0.17 -2.09 -9.19
CA ILE A 27 1.04 -2.90 -9.16
C ILE A 27 2.16 -2.03 -9.70
N THR A 28 3.23 -1.83 -8.94
CA THR A 28 4.40 -1.09 -9.40
C THR A 28 5.47 -2.06 -9.90
N ALA A 29 6.00 -1.84 -11.10
CA ALA A 29 7.12 -2.59 -11.64
C ALA A 29 8.35 -1.70 -11.77
N LEU A 30 9.47 -2.15 -11.20
CA LEU A 30 10.79 -1.60 -11.44
C LEU A 30 11.46 -2.46 -12.51
N ILE A 31 11.76 -1.87 -13.66
CA ILE A 31 12.19 -2.61 -14.85
C ILE A 31 13.57 -2.14 -15.28
N GLU A 32 14.51 -3.07 -15.39
CA GLU A 32 15.84 -2.80 -15.91
C GLU A 32 16.47 -4.06 -16.53
N ASN A 33 17.16 -3.88 -17.64
CA ASN A 33 17.92 -4.94 -18.31
C ASN A 33 17.13 -6.23 -18.58
N GLY A 34 15.84 -6.11 -18.97
CA GLY A 34 14.96 -7.25 -19.25
C GLY A 34 14.47 -7.99 -18.01
N LYS A 35 14.54 -7.37 -16.83
CA LYS A 35 14.14 -7.89 -15.53
C LYS A 35 13.18 -6.94 -14.85
N ALA A 36 12.28 -7.46 -14.02
CA ALA A 36 11.36 -6.67 -13.23
C ALA A 36 11.34 -7.11 -11.76
N MET A 37 11.31 -6.14 -10.86
CA MET A 37 10.93 -6.29 -9.45
C MET A 37 9.53 -5.68 -9.29
N LEU A 38 8.58 -6.44 -8.79
CA LEU A 38 7.24 -5.94 -8.52
C LEU A 38 7.11 -5.44 -7.08
N ILE A 39 6.29 -4.42 -6.87
CA ILE A 39 5.83 -4.00 -5.54
C ILE A 39 4.31 -4.17 -5.53
N ASP A 40 3.84 -5.04 -4.64
CA ASP A 40 2.49 -5.61 -4.55
C ASP A 40 2.05 -6.38 -5.80
N THR A 41 0.98 -7.15 -5.69
CA THR A 41 0.52 -8.02 -6.78
C THR A 41 -0.99 -7.93 -7.05
N ALA A 42 -1.73 -7.18 -6.25
CA ALA A 42 -3.19 -7.12 -6.30
C ALA A 42 -3.82 -8.53 -6.24
N PHE A 43 -4.81 -8.80 -7.09
CA PHE A 43 -5.45 -10.11 -7.22
C PHE A 43 -4.88 -10.88 -8.43
N GLU A 44 -5.19 -12.18 -8.52
CA GLU A 44 -4.68 -13.09 -9.56
C GLU A 44 -4.90 -12.54 -10.97
N GLU A 45 -6.12 -12.05 -11.28
CA GLU A 45 -6.47 -11.50 -12.58
C GLU A 45 -5.68 -10.23 -12.97
N HIS A 46 -5.22 -9.46 -11.97
CA HIS A 46 -4.41 -8.26 -12.17
C HIS A 46 -2.95 -8.64 -12.40
N ALA A 47 -2.40 -9.48 -11.52
CA ALA A 47 -1.02 -9.97 -11.64
C ALA A 47 -0.78 -10.72 -12.95
N GLN A 48 -1.76 -11.53 -13.40
CA GLN A 48 -1.69 -12.24 -14.68
C GLN A 48 -1.53 -11.27 -15.85
N GLN A 49 -2.30 -10.16 -15.88
CA GLN A 49 -2.20 -9.16 -16.94
C GLN A 49 -0.83 -8.47 -16.95
N VAL A 50 -0.27 -8.16 -15.76
CA VAL A 50 1.08 -7.58 -15.63
C VAL A 50 2.13 -8.57 -16.11
N TYR A 51 2.02 -9.84 -15.71
CA TYR A 51 2.93 -10.91 -16.14
C TYR A 51 2.92 -11.08 -17.66
N GLU A 52 1.76 -11.10 -18.29
CA GLU A 52 1.61 -11.20 -19.75
C GLU A 52 2.22 -9.97 -20.45
N ASP A 53 1.97 -8.75 -19.95
CA ASP A 53 2.55 -7.52 -20.52
C ASP A 53 4.07 -7.54 -20.46
N LEU A 54 4.66 -7.88 -19.30
CA LEU A 54 6.11 -7.96 -19.11
C LEU A 54 6.73 -9.06 -19.97
N THR A 55 6.15 -10.26 -19.97
CA THR A 55 6.66 -11.40 -20.74
C THR A 55 6.61 -11.12 -22.25
N SER A 56 5.57 -10.45 -22.74
CA SER A 56 5.46 -10.07 -24.17
C SER A 56 6.60 -9.16 -24.63
N GLN A 57 7.21 -8.44 -23.69
CA GLN A 57 8.35 -7.54 -23.92
C GLN A 57 9.71 -8.24 -23.65
N GLY A 58 9.70 -9.52 -23.32
CA GLY A 58 10.92 -10.26 -22.95
C GLY A 58 11.46 -9.91 -21.57
N ILE A 59 10.60 -9.37 -20.67
CA ILE A 59 10.98 -8.98 -19.31
C ILE A 59 10.59 -10.12 -18.35
N ALA A 60 11.55 -10.62 -17.57
CA ALA A 60 11.35 -11.63 -16.54
C ALA A 60 11.12 -10.98 -15.17
N ILE A 61 10.14 -11.47 -14.41
CA ILE A 61 9.96 -11.08 -13.01
C ILE A 61 11.02 -11.81 -12.19
N GLU A 62 11.82 -11.09 -11.39
CA GLU A 62 12.88 -11.65 -10.53
C GLU A 62 12.57 -11.58 -9.03
N GLY A 63 11.51 -10.89 -8.64
CA GLY A 63 11.10 -10.82 -7.25
C GLY A 63 9.86 -9.97 -7.04
N VAL A 64 9.28 -10.10 -5.85
CA VAL A 64 8.12 -9.34 -5.41
C VAL A 64 8.40 -8.76 -4.03
N ILE A 65 8.15 -7.48 -3.85
CA ILE A 65 8.17 -6.80 -2.56
C ILE A 65 6.71 -6.58 -2.15
N LEU A 66 6.33 -7.04 -0.96
CA LEU A 66 4.99 -6.83 -0.41
C LEU A 66 5.02 -5.69 0.59
N THR A 67 4.14 -4.70 0.37
CA THR A 67 3.99 -3.59 1.32
C THR A 67 3.29 -4.05 2.59
N HIS A 68 2.30 -4.95 2.46
CA HIS A 68 1.64 -5.62 3.57
C HIS A 68 0.86 -6.86 3.09
N PHE A 69 0.17 -7.57 4.00
CA PHE A 69 -0.37 -8.90 3.73
C PHE A 69 -1.92 -8.94 3.70
N HIS A 70 -2.59 -7.86 3.28
CA HIS A 70 -4.00 -7.93 2.91
C HIS A 70 -4.17 -8.64 1.56
N ALA A 71 -5.35 -9.22 1.36
CA ALA A 71 -5.64 -10.07 0.20
C ALA A 71 -5.39 -9.38 -1.15
N ASP A 72 -5.72 -8.10 -1.24
CA ASP A 72 -5.57 -7.29 -2.45
C ASP A 72 -4.13 -6.78 -2.72
N HIS A 73 -3.15 -7.29 -1.96
CA HIS A 73 -1.73 -7.06 -2.21
C HIS A 73 -0.98 -8.35 -2.51
N ILE A 74 -1.49 -9.50 -2.04
CA ILE A 74 -0.77 -10.77 -2.08
C ILE A 74 -1.39 -11.84 -2.99
N TYR A 75 -2.71 -11.79 -3.27
CA TYR A 75 -3.37 -12.88 -4.01
C TYR A 75 -2.84 -13.04 -5.43
N GLY A 76 -2.33 -11.97 -6.03
CA GLY A 76 -1.69 -12.04 -7.34
C GLY A 76 -0.44 -12.92 -7.40
N LEU A 77 0.20 -13.23 -6.26
CA LEU A 77 1.32 -14.18 -6.21
C LEU A 77 0.98 -15.54 -6.81
N LYS A 78 -0.28 -15.98 -6.68
CA LYS A 78 -0.74 -17.27 -7.26
C LYS A 78 -0.69 -17.31 -8.79
N ALA A 79 -0.68 -16.16 -9.45
CA ALA A 79 -0.63 -16.04 -10.92
C ALA A 79 0.78 -15.74 -11.44
N LEU A 80 1.76 -15.58 -10.56
CA LEU A 80 3.14 -15.26 -10.91
C LEU A 80 4.04 -16.51 -10.86
N PRO A 81 5.20 -16.49 -11.55
CA PRO A 81 6.21 -17.53 -11.37
C PRO A 81 6.75 -17.53 -9.94
N GLU A 82 7.29 -18.66 -9.49
CA GLU A 82 8.01 -18.73 -8.22
C GLU A 82 9.26 -17.83 -8.28
N VAL A 83 9.25 -16.77 -7.47
CA VAL A 83 10.34 -15.79 -7.34
C VAL A 83 10.48 -15.39 -5.88
N PRO A 84 11.63 -14.88 -5.45
CA PRO A 84 11.80 -14.39 -4.07
C PRO A 84 10.77 -13.35 -3.68
N ILE A 85 10.14 -13.55 -2.53
CA ILE A 85 9.16 -12.65 -1.93
C ILE A 85 9.80 -11.95 -0.73
N TYR A 86 9.80 -10.62 -0.74
CA TYR A 86 10.28 -9.76 0.34
C TYR A 86 9.09 -9.23 1.13
N GLY A 87 9.10 -9.35 2.45
CA GLY A 87 8.01 -8.88 3.29
C GLY A 87 8.45 -8.53 4.71
N SER A 88 7.59 -7.82 5.44
CA SER A 88 7.83 -7.51 6.86
C SER A 88 7.92 -8.78 7.70
N ALA A 89 8.81 -8.81 8.69
CA ALA A 89 8.89 -9.88 9.69
C ALA A 89 7.59 -10.04 10.51
N HIS A 90 6.73 -9.02 10.51
CA HIS A 90 5.44 -9.03 11.22
C HIS A 90 4.26 -9.52 10.36
N TYR A 91 4.51 -10.16 9.24
CA TYR A 91 3.50 -10.55 8.25
C TYR A 91 2.44 -11.53 8.78
N GLN A 92 2.81 -12.44 9.68
CA GLN A 92 1.99 -13.58 10.07
C GLN A 92 0.62 -13.17 10.64
N VAL A 93 0.58 -12.13 11.48
CA VAL A 93 -0.67 -11.68 12.12
C VAL A 93 -1.71 -11.23 11.08
N THR A 94 -1.27 -10.47 10.09
CA THR A 94 -2.15 -9.99 9.01
C THR A 94 -2.53 -11.14 8.08
N LEU A 95 -1.58 -12.01 7.75
CA LEU A 95 -1.82 -13.19 6.93
C LEU A 95 -2.89 -14.11 7.54
N ASP A 96 -2.78 -14.42 8.84
CA ASP A 96 -3.72 -15.26 9.57
C ASP A 96 -5.14 -14.65 9.62
N MET A 97 -5.22 -13.32 9.64
CA MET A 97 -6.49 -12.61 9.73
C MET A 97 -7.25 -12.55 8.39
N TRP A 98 -6.51 -12.47 7.28
CA TRP A 98 -7.09 -12.10 5.97
C TRP A 98 -7.03 -13.21 4.92
N THR A 99 -6.42 -14.36 5.23
CA THR A 99 -6.25 -15.45 4.25
C THR A 99 -6.61 -16.80 4.84
N ASP A 100 -6.95 -17.76 3.97
CA ASP A 100 -7.14 -19.14 4.38
C ASP A 100 -5.76 -19.76 4.72
N PRO A 101 -5.63 -20.46 5.87
CA PRO A 101 -4.38 -21.14 6.23
C PRO A 101 -3.84 -22.11 5.17
N GLY A 102 -4.70 -22.68 4.32
CA GLY A 102 -4.30 -23.52 3.21
C GLY A 102 -3.50 -22.79 2.13
N ASP A 103 -3.66 -21.48 2.04
CA ASP A 103 -2.99 -20.63 1.04
C ASP A 103 -1.68 -20.00 1.57
N HIS A 104 -1.42 -20.04 2.87
CA HIS A 104 -0.24 -19.42 3.50
C HIS A 104 1.08 -19.78 2.83
N PRO A 105 1.34 -21.03 2.38
CA PRO A 105 2.60 -21.34 1.68
C PRO A 105 2.84 -20.52 0.41
N CYS A 106 1.77 -20.04 -0.26
CA CYS A 106 1.88 -19.20 -1.45
C CYS A 106 2.26 -17.74 -1.12
N PHE A 107 2.04 -17.32 0.12
CA PHE A 107 2.18 -15.92 0.54
C PHE A 107 3.29 -15.69 1.55
N THR A 108 3.91 -16.77 2.04
CA THR A 108 5.01 -16.67 3.01
C THR A 108 6.23 -16.03 2.34
N PRO A 109 6.77 -14.91 2.88
CA PRO A 109 7.95 -14.29 2.30
C PRO A 109 9.21 -15.15 2.50
N ASP A 110 10.06 -15.21 1.47
CA ASP A 110 11.37 -15.87 1.53
C ASP A 110 12.39 -15.02 2.31
N ILE A 111 12.24 -13.69 2.20
CA ILE A 111 13.15 -12.73 2.82
C ILE A 111 12.31 -11.79 3.68
N VAL A 112 12.49 -11.86 5.00
CA VAL A 112 11.81 -11.00 5.96
C VAL A 112 12.74 -9.89 6.45
N PHE A 113 12.15 -8.71 6.71
CA PHE A 113 12.88 -7.58 7.28
C PHE A 113 12.08 -6.94 8.42
N ASP A 114 12.78 -6.50 9.46
CA ASP A 114 12.30 -5.67 10.56
C ASP A 114 13.11 -4.38 10.61
N GLU A 115 14.43 -4.52 10.50
CA GLU A 115 15.36 -3.40 10.30
C GLU A 115 15.43 -3.01 8.81
N PRO A 116 15.88 -1.78 8.48
CA PRO A 116 16.01 -1.33 7.10
C PRO A 116 16.85 -2.29 6.24
N LEU A 117 16.25 -2.83 5.19
CA LEU A 117 16.90 -3.69 4.21
C LEU A 117 17.27 -2.88 2.95
N HIS A 118 18.55 -2.77 2.67
CA HIS A 118 19.03 -2.20 1.41
C HIS A 118 19.05 -3.28 0.33
N LEU A 119 18.29 -3.08 -0.74
CA LEU A 119 18.15 -4.02 -1.85
C LEU A 119 18.50 -3.33 -3.17
N PRO A 120 19.68 -3.54 -3.73
CA PRO A 120 19.99 -3.07 -5.08
C PRO A 120 19.26 -3.94 -6.12
N PHE A 121 18.65 -3.30 -7.12
CA PHE A 121 18.07 -3.96 -8.28
C PHE A 121 18.45 -3.22 -9.56
N GLY A 122 19.43 -3.72 -10.27
CA GLY A 122 20.05 -3.01 -11.39
C GLY A 122 20.63 -1.67 -10.93
N SER A 123 20.14 -0.56 -11.49
CA SER A 123 20.49 0.81 -11.07
C SER A 123 19.59 1.36 -9.97
N PHE A 124 18.57 0.60 -9.55
CA PHE A 124 17.70 1.01 -8.47
C PHE A 124 18.34 0.71 -7.11
N GLU A 125 18.39 1.75 -6.27
CA GLU A 125 18.75 1.66 -4.87
C GLU A 125 17.45 1.65 -4.04
N LEU A 126 17.07 0.46 -3.54
CA LEU A 126 15.87 0.29 -2.75
C LEU A 126 16.21 0.24 -1.27
N THR A 127 15.37 0.85 -0.44
CA THR A 127 15.39 0.65 1.01
C THR A 127 14.00 0.28 1.46
N LEU A 128 13.87 -0.94 1.97
CA LEU A 128 12.64 -1.48 2.54
C LEU A 128 12.73 -1.36 4.06
N PHE A 129 11.68 -0.89 4.70
CA PHE A 129 11.66 -0.85 6.16
C PHE A 129 10.25 -0.97 6.72
N SER A 130 10.16 -1.53 7.92
CA SER A 130 8.92 -1.69 8.67
C SER A 130 8.30 -0.31 8.95
N PHE A 131 7.01 -0.16 8.64
CA PHE A 131 6.28 1.09 8.82
C PHE A 131 4.85 0.78 9.29
N PRO A 132 4.71 0.20 10.49
CA PRO A 132 3.41 -0.24 10.99
C PRO A 132 2.47 0.95 11.19
N GLY A 133 1.38 0.95 10.40
CA GLY A 133 0.34 1.96 10.38
C GLY A 133 -1.00 1.34 10.04
N HIS A 134 -1.38 1.36 8.78
CA HIS A 134 -2.57 0.73 8.23
C HIS A 134 -2.68 -0.76 8.63
N ALA A 135 -1.63 -1.52 8.44
CA ALA A 135 -1.49 -2.88 8.94
C ALA A 135 -0.28 -3.01 9.89
N HIS A 136 -0.26 -4.09 10.70
CA HIS A 136 0.88 -4.34 11.59
C HIS A 136 2.18 -4.59 10.82
N CYS A 137 2.07 -5.22 9.67
CA CYS A 137 3.16 -5.56 8.78
C CYS A 137 3.43 -4.54 7.68
N SER A 138 2.81 -3.34 7.74
CA SER A 138 3.04 -2.31 6.71
C SER A 138 4.52 -1.97 6.58
N ALA A 139 4.94 -1.74 5.34
CA ALA A 139 6.30 -1.37 4.97
C ALA A 139 6.30 -0.24 3.95
N LEU A 140 7.35 0.58 3.98
CA LEU A 140 7.66 1.53 2.92
C LEU A 140 8.81 1.01 2.07
N VAL A 141 8.78 1.34 0.77
CA VAL A 141 9.88 1.08 -0.16
C VAL A 141 10.36 2.42 -0.73
N LEU A 142 11.52 2.86 -0.30
CA LEU A 142 12.17 4.02 -0.92
C LEU A 142 12.89 3.59 -2.19
N ILE A 143 12.76 4.38 -3.25
CA ILE A 143 13.33 4.10 -4.56
C ILE A 143 14.18 5.31 -4.97
N ASN A 144 15.49 5.12 -5.13
CA ASN A 144 16.45 6.11 -5.59
C ASN A 144 16.44 7.44 -4.81
N GLY A 145 15.94 7.46 -3.57
CA GLY A 145 15.80 8.69 -2.77
C GLY A 145 14.83 9.73 -3.35
N GLN A 146 13.96 9.36 -4.29
CA GLN A 146 13.03 10.24 -4.99
C GLN A 146 11.57 9.78 -4.90
N TYR A 147 11.33 8.49 -4.83
CA TYR A 147 10.00 7.88 -4.73
C TYR A 147 9.87 7.10 -3.43
N ALA A 148 8.67 7.09 -2.87
CA ALA A 148 8.33 6.24 -1.75
C ALA A 148 7.04 5.48 -2.06
N HIS A 149 7.11 4.16 -2.21
CA HIS A 149 5.92 3.33 -2.25
C HIS A 149 5.41 3.17 -0.83
N ILE A 150 4.17 3.58 -0.59
CA ILE A 150 3.62 3.77 0.75
C ILE A 150 2.53 2.76 1.11
N GLY A 151 2.29 1.76 0.24
CA GLY A 151 1.19 0.82 0.46
C GLY A 151 -0.13 1.56 0.65
N ASP A 152 -0.81 1.24 1.73
CA ASP A 152 -2.13 1.76 2.09
C ASP A 152 -2.11 2.83 3.19
N GLU A 153 -0.93 3.43 3.46
CA GLU A 153 -0.87 4.54 4.41
C GLU A 153 -1.77 5.72 3.98
N LEU A 154 -1.88 5.94 2.66
CA LEU A 154 -2.83 6.87 2.04
C LEU A 154 -3.53 6.16 0.88
N MET A 155 -4.86 6.07 0.93
CA MET A 155 -5.68 5.44 -0.11
C MET A 155 -6.55 6.49 -0.81
N PHE A 156 -6.73 6.30 -2.13
CA PHE A 156 -7.57 7.15 -2.97
C PHE A 156 -8.32 6.32 -4.02
N THR A 157 -9.36 6.90 -4.59
CA THR A 157 -9.92 6.39 -5.86
C THR A 157 -8.93 6.62 -7.01
N ASN A 158 -9.14 5.97 -8.16
CA ASN A 158 -8.35 6.27 -9.37
C ASN A 158 -8.47 7.75 -9.79
N GLY A 159 -9.55 8.44 -9.41
CA GLY A 159 -9.76 9.87 -9.62
C GLY A 159 -9.11 10.78 -8.57
N GLY A 160 -8.50 10.24 -7.51
CA GLY A 160 -7.82 11.00 -6.45
C GLY A 160 -8.72 11.43 -5.30
N GLU A 161 -9.97 10.93 -5.21
CA GLU A 161 -10.83 11.18 -4.06
C GLU A 161 -10.37 10.37 -2.85
N ALA A 162 -10.41 10.98 -1.66
CA ALA A 162 -9.90 10.36 -0.45
C ALA A 162 -10.77 9.17 0.02
N ILE A 163 -10.13 8.06 0.32
CA ILE A 163 -10.74 6.89 0.99
C ILE A 163 -10.54 7.05 2.51
N LEU A 164 -11.57 6.64 3.28
CA LEU A 164 -11.49 6.65 4.74
C LEU A 164 -10.32 5.78 5.20
N PRO A 165 -9.41 6.32 6.07
CA PRO A 165 -8.29 5.52 6.55
C PRO A 165 -8.83 4.31 7.34
N SER A 166 -8.42 3.13 6.92
CA SER A 166 -8.85 1.85 7.50
C SER A 166 -7.83 1.33 8.50
N VAL A 167 -8.32 0.61 9.49
CA VAL A 167 -7.54 -0.16 10.47
C VAL A 167 -8.26 -1.48 10.73
N ASP A 168 -7.50 -2.53 11.02
CA ASP A 168 -8.06 -3.86 11.32
C ASP A 168 -8.82 -3.89 12.65
N SER A 169 -8.42 -3.04 13.59
CA SER A 169 -9.02 -2.94 14.93
C SER A 169 -8.77 -1.55 15.52
N GLY A 170 -9.66 -1.11 16.41
CA GLY A 170 -9.56 0.18 17.10
C GLY A 170 -8.27 0.39 17.89
N GLN A 171 -7.65 -0.70 18.37
CA GLN A 171 -6.34 -0.64 19.04
C GLN A 171 -5.23 -0.09 18.15
N TYR A 172 -5.42 -0.08 16.83
CA TYR A 172 -4.42 0.37 15.85
C TYR A 172 -4.61 1.81 15.37
N VAL A 173 -5.68 2.49 15.78
CA VAL A 173 -5.98 3.89 15.40
C VAL A 173 -4.80 4.83 15.73
N ALA A 174 -4.31 4.77 16.99
CA ALA A 174 -3.18 5.60 17.40
C ALA A 174 -1.90 5.29 16.60
N ARG A 175 -1.66 4.01 16.31
CA ARG A 175 -0.50 3.58 15.51
C ARG A 175 -0.57 4.12 14.09
N HIS A 176 -1.73 4.04 13.42
CA HIS A 176 -1.87 4.56 12.06
C HIS A 176 -1.78 6.09 12.04
N ARG A 177 -2.35 6.78 13.03
CA ARG A 177 -2.15 8.24 13.17
C ARG A 177 -0.67 8.59 13.29
N ASP A 178 0.10 7.83 14.08
CA ASP A 178 1.54 8.05 14.28
C ASP A 178 2.36 7.74 13.02
N SER A 179 1.97 6.72 12.24
CA SER A 179 2.62 6.41 10.96
C SER A 179 2.40 7.53 9.95
N LEU A 180 1.19 8.08 9.86
CA LEU A 180 0.88 9.23 9.02
C LEU A 180 1.72 10.45 9.40
N ASP A 181 1.91 10.72 10.69
CA ASP A 181 2.79 11.82 11.13
C ASP A 181 4.26 11.59 10.73
N LYS A 182 4.75 10.35 10.83
CA LYS A 182 6.08 9.97 10.37
C LYS A 182 6.22 10.08 8.83
N LEU A 183 5.14 9.85 8.07
CA LEU A 183 5.13 9.94 6.62
C LEU A 183 5.47 11.34 6.09
N ARG A 184 5.27 12.39 6.89
CA ARG A 184 5.66 13.78 6.58
C ARG A 184 7.14 13.96 6.24
N LYS A 185 8.00 13.06 6.74
CA LYS A 185 9.44 13.06 6.41
C LYS A 185 9.69 12.89 4.91
N TYR A 186 8.77 12.27 4.21
CA TYR A 186 8.86 11.97 2.79
C TYR A 186 8.07 12.96 1.91
N GLY A 187 7.72 14.14 2.46
CA GLY A 187 6.98 15.17 1.73
C GLY A 187 7.67 15.74 0.48
N ASP A 188 8.97 15.49 0.31
CA ASP A 188 9.72 15.86 -0.91
C ASP A 188 9.83 14.71 -1.92
N TYR A 189 9.32 13.52 -1.59
CA TYR A 189 9.25 12.37 -2.47
C TYR A 189 7.96 12.40 -3.31
N ALA A 190 7.95 11.69 -4.44
CA ALA A 190 6.71 11.28 -5.06
C ALA A 190 6.21 10.02 -4.34
N LEU A 191 5.03 10.09 -3.72
CA LEU A 191 4.42 8.98 -3.00
C LEU A 191 3.61 8.12 -3.97
N ILE A 192 3.90 6.82 -4.00
CA ILE A 192 3.19 5.81 -4.80
C ILE A 192 2.31 4.99 -3.86
N PRO A 193 0.99 5.21 -3.81
CA PRO A 193 0.08 4.38 -3.03
C PRO A 193 -0.29 3.10 -3.79
N SER A 194 -0.74 2.07 -3.07
CA SER A 194 -1.30 0.86 -3.69
C SER A 194 -2.72 1.07 -4.23
N HIS A 195 -3.37 2.20 -3.88
CA HIS A 195 -4.69 2.59 -4.38
C HIS A 195 -4.71 4.06 -4.74
N GLY A 196 -5.02 4.36 -6.02
CA GLY A 196 -5.15 5.71 -6.56
C GLY A 196 -3.86 6.27 -7.20
N PRO A 197 -3.86 7.55 -7.56
CA PRO A 197 -2.78 8.18 -8.30
C PRO A 197 -1.57 8.51 -7.40
N ILE A 198 -0.42 8.72 -8.02
CA ILE A 198 0.79 9.22 -7.37
C ILE A 198 0.54 10.63 -6.82
N ILE A 199 1.03 10.87 -5.62
CA ILE A 199 0.92 12.17 -4.96
C ILE A 199 2.31 12.82 -4.96
N SER A 200 2.39 14.03 -5.48
CA SER A 200 3.63 14.80 -5.53
C SER A 200 3.42 16.22 -5.01
N GLY A 201 4.47 16.75 -4.42
CA GLY A 201 4.47 18.10 -3.85
C GLY A 201 4.06 18.12 -2.38
N ARG A 202 4.93 18.74 -1.58
CA ARG A 202 4.83 18.79 -0.11
C ARG A 202 3.45 19.25 0.39
N GLU A 203 2.85 20.24 -0.25
CA GLU A 203 1.55 20.79 0.15
C GLU A 203 0.42 19.77 -0.04
N ALA A 204 0.40 19.05 -1.18
CA ALA A 204 -0.61 18.03 -1.46
C ALA A 204 -0.47 16.84 -0.51
N ILE A 205 0.75 16.39 -0.26
CA ILE A 205 1.07 15.31 0.68
C ILE A 205 0.65 15.70 2.10
N GLU A 206 1.03 16.91 2.55
CA GLU A 206 0.68 17.40 3.88
C GLU A 206 -0.84 17.49 4.07
N ARG A 207 -1.57 18.00 3.07
CA ARG A 207 -3.04 18.06 3.10
C ARG A 207 -3.66 16.68 3.24
N ALA A 208 -3.18 15.71 2.46
CA ALA A 208 -3.68 14.34 2.50
C ALA A 208 -3.42 13.68 3.86
N ILE A 209 -2.24 13.89 4.44
CA ILE A 209 -1.87 13.38 5.77
C ILE A 209 -2.71 14.08 6.86
N ALA A 210 -2.75 15.41 6.85
CA ALA A 210 -3.45 16.20 7.87
C ALA A 210 -4.94 15.85 7.93
N ASN A 211 -5.57 15.63 6.77
CA ASN A 211 -6.97 15.24 6.69
C ASN A 211 -7.26 13.91 7.43
N ARG A 212 -6.40 12.91 7.26
CA ARG A 212 -6.55 11.61 7.93
C ARG A 212 -6.19 11.65 9.41
N ILE A 213 -5.18 12.43 9.76
CA ILE A 213 -4.81 12.68 11.17
C ILE A 213 -5.98 13.34 11.90
N ALA A 214 -6.63 14.36 11.31
CA ALA A 214 -7.78 15.03 11.91
C ALA A 214 -8.92 14.04 12.25
N TYR A 215 -9.21 13.10 11.34
CA TYR A 215 -10.18 12.04 11.57
C TYR A 215 -9.79 11.15 12.76
N PHE A 216 -8.56 10.65 12.79
CA PHE A 216 -8.11 9.77 13.88
C PHE A 216 -8.00 10.51 15.23
N GLU A 217 -7.59 11.77 15.24
CA GLU A 217 -7.54 12.57 16.45
C GLU A 217 -8.91 12.80 17.06
N ALA A 218 -9.95 13.04 16.24
CA ALA A 218 -11.32 13.14 16.72
C ALA A 218 -11.74 11.86 17.47
N ILE A 219 -11.40 10.69 16.96
CA ILE A 219 -11.70 9.39 17.57
C ILE A 219 -10.90 9.19 18.87
N LEU A 220 -9.60 9.50 18.84
CA LEU A 220 -8.68 9.24 19.98
C LEU A 220 -8.95 10.14 21.19
N VAL A 221 -9.50 11.35 21.00
CA VAL A 221 -9.80 12.26 22.11
C VAL A 221 -11.22 12.07 22.66
N SER A 222 -12.07 11.34 21.97
CA SER A 222 -13.45 11.13 22.38
C SER A 222 -13.55 10.02 23.43
N GLU A 223 -14.29 10.29 24.53
CA GLU A 223 -14.59 9.30 25.56
C GLU A 223 -15.69 8.31 25.12
N GLN A 224 -16.45 8.64 24.09
CA GLN A 224 -17.55 7.83 23.56
C GLN A 224 -17.39 7.64 22.04
N PRO A 225 -17.89 6.54 21.47
CA PRO A 225 -17.90 6.37 20.03
C PRO A 225 -18.61 7.55 19.34
N LEU A 226 -17.96 8.14 18.34
CA LEU A 226 -18.52 9.19 17.50
C LEU A 226 -19.27 8.56 16.32
N SER A 227 -20.28 9.26 15.80
CA SER A 227 -20.78 9.01 14.45
C SER A 227 -19.72 9.42 13.41
N TYR A 228 -19.85 8.93 12.18
CA TYR A 228 -18.97 9.34 11.08
C TYR A 228 -18.98 10.88 10.90
N ASP A 229 -20.18 11.49 10.88
CA ASP A 229 -20.31 12.93 10.67
C ASP A 229 -19.63 13.77 11.77
N GLU A 230 -19.64 13.30 13.01
CA GLU A 230 -18.92 13.94 14.12
C GLU A 230 -17.41 13.77 13.97
N ALA A 231 -16.94 12.59 13.57
CA ALA A 231 -15.52 12.30 13.44
C ALA A 231 -14.85 13.09 12.31
N VAL A 232 -15.59 13.46 11.26
CA VAL A 232 -15.03 14.19 10.09
C VAL A 232 -15.24 15.71 10.12
N GLN A 233 -15.79 16.27 11.20
CA GLN A 233 -16.10 17.71 11.28
C GLN A 233 -14.91 18.63 11.03
N ASN A 234 -13.70 18.18 11.38
CA ASN A 234 -12.46 18.94 11.20
C ASN A 234 -11.64 18.48 9.99
N CYS A 235 -12.20 17.59 9.14
CA CYS A 235 -11.53 17.09 7.97
C CYS A 235 -11.73 18.02 6.75
N ASP A 236 -10.78 17.98 5.83
CA ASP A 236 -10.85 18.73 4.56
C ASP A 236 -11.63 17.89 3.52
N GLY A 237 -12.97 17.87 3.67
CA GLY A 237 -13.89 17.14 2.81
C GLY A 237 -14.22 15.71 3.29
N PRO A 238 -15.20 15.08 2.64
CA PRO A 238 -15.65 13.75 3.00
C PRO A 238 -14.68 12.68 2.52
N PHE A 239 -14.75 11.52 3.16
CA PHE A 239 -14.11 10.29 2.69
C PHE A 239 -15.15 9.38 2.03
N LEU A 240 -14.74 8.61 1.03
CA LEU A 240 -15.48 7.45 0.55
C LEU A 240 -15.26 6.25 1.48
N HIS A 241 -16.10 5.22 1.39
CA HIS A 241 -16.10 4.06 2.30
C HIS A 241 -16.40 4.43 3.76
N GLN A 242 -17.38 5.30 3.98
CA GLN A 242 -17.83 5.73 5.31
C GLN A 242 -18.27 4.57 6.21
N GLU A 243 -18.75 3.48 5.59
CA GLU A 243 -19.14 2.25 6.29
C GLU A 243 -17.97 1.61 7.07
N TRP A 244 -16.72 1.93 6.73
CA TRP A 244 -15.55 1.44 7.47
C TRP A 244 -15.33 2.16 8.80
N HIS A 245 -16.05 3.25 9.05
CA HIS A 245 -15.96 3.99 10.31
C HIS A 245 -16.17 3.10 11.55
N HIS A 246 -16.97 2.04 11.44
CA HIS A 246 -17.18 1.12 12.54
C HIS A 246 -15.92 0.32 12.95
N ASN A 247 -14.94 0.17 12.04
CA ASN A 247 -13.72 -0.60 12.30
C ASN A 247 -12.85 0.05 13.38
N VAL A 248 -12.87 1.39 13.52
CA VAL A 248 -12.08 2.10 14.53
C VAL A 248 -12.55 1.85 15.96
N TYR A 249 -13.72 1.20 16.14
CA TYR A 249 -14.28 0.81 17.43
C TYR A 249 -14.32 -0.71 17.64
N ARG A 250 -13.81 -1.49 16.69
CA ARG A 250 -13.68 -2.94 16.88
C ARG A 250 -12.58 -3.25 17.88
N SER A 251 -12.88 -4.19 18.77
CA SER A 251 -11.93 -4.77 19.75
C SER A 251 -11.10 -5.88 19.11
#